data_911687660cf138ee079266d216be9055
#
_entry.id   911687660cf138ee079266d216be9055
#
_cell.length_a   1.000
_cell.length_b   1.000
_cell.length_c   1.000
_cell.angle_alpha   90.00
_cell.angle_beta   90.00
_cell.angle_gamma   90.00
#
_symmetry.space_group_name_H-M   'P 1'
#
loop_
_entity.id
_entity.type
_entity.pdbx_description
1 polymer ?
#
loop_
_entity_poly.entity_id
_entity_poly.type
_entity_poly.pdbx_seq_one_letter_code
_entity_poly.pdbx_strand_id
1 'polypeptide(L)'
;SRRQRQMCIRDRPDILAHIDLIKKLNANGEFFDEESPRYKAAALKALQAAKANDCLLEVNTGSVYRGYRKDFYPGPWLLGEWQKMGGKVIITSDSHDINSLTFGFDEAAAAIKAAGFTSVQVLTGSGFETQEL
;
A
#
# COMPACT_ATOMS: atom_id res chain seq x y z
N SER A 1 -4.47 10.49 11.55
CA SER A 1 -5.01 11.86 11.56
C SER A 1 -4.39 12.71 10.44
N ARG A 2 -4.97 13.85 10.16
CA ARG A 2 -4.43 14.82 9.18
C ARG A 2 -3.01 15.27 9.54
N ARG A 3 -2.69 15.34 10.84
CA ARG A 3 -1.33 15.65 11.35
C ARG A 3 -0.34 14.51 11.08
N GLN A 4 -0.72 13.27 11.28
CA GLN A 4 0.16 12.11 11.02
C GLN A 4 0.51 11.98 9.53
N ARG A 5 -0.46 12.21 8.63
CA ARG A 5 -0.20 12.20 7.18
C ARG A 5 0.74 13.34 6.75
N GLN A 6 0.63 14.52 7.35
CA GLN A 6 1.55 15.64 7.07
C GLN A 6 2.95 15.40 7.65
N MET A 7 3.06 14.78 8.81
CA MET A 7 4.34 14.38 9.39
C MET A 7 5.05 13.33 8.52
N CYS A 8 4.35 12.28 8.12
CA CYS A 8 4.93 11.24 7.23
C CYS A 8 5.47 11.79 5.91
N ILE A 9 4.84 12.79 5.32
CA ILE A 9 5.29 13.43 4.08
C ILE A 9 6.48 14.38 4.31
N ARG A 10 6.53 15.05 5.46
CA ARG A 10 7.60 16.01 5.78
C ARG A 10 8.88 15.34 6.27
N ASP A 11 8.76 14.23 6.98
CA ASP A 11 9.89 13.60 7.68
C ASP A 11 10.57 12.51 6.84
N ARG A 12 10.19 12.35 5.56
CA ARG A 12 10.74 11.37 4.60
C ARG A 12 10.80 9.95 5.19
N PRO A 13 9.66 9.32 5.50
CA PRO A 13 9.65 7.96 5.95
C PRO A 13 10.17 7.04 4.84
N ASP A 14 10.79 5.92 5.22
CA ASP A 14 11.25 4.92 4.25
C ASP A 14 10.07 4.19 3.60
N ILE A 15 9.01 3.94 4.37
CA ILE A 15 7.83 3.18 3.94
C ILE A 15 6.56 3.97 4.24
N LEU A 16 5.70 4.12 3.24
CA LEU A 16 4.34 4.63 3.41
C LEU A 16 3.38 3.45 3.57
N ALA A 17 2.86 3.27 4.78
CA ALA A 17 2.01 2.16 5.15
C ALA A 17 0.54 2.42 4.80
N HIS A 18 -0.22 1.36 4.47
CA HIS A 18 -1.68 1.29 4.28
C HIS A 18 -2.32 2.62 3.83
N ILE A 19 -1.83 3.17 2.71
CA ILE A 19 -2.17 4.52 2.23
C ILE A 19 -3.68 4.78 2.07
N ASP A 20 -4.44 3.74 1.75
CA ASP A 20 -5.90 3.81 1.58
C ASP A 20 -6.69 3.18 2.74
N LEU A 21 -6.12 3.21 3.95
CA LEU A 21 -6.76 2.70 5.17
C LEU A 21 -8.16 3.32 5.43
N ILE A 22 -8.44 4.48 4.88
CA ILE A 22 -9.77 5.09 4.93
C ILE A 22 -10.87 4.18 4.41
N LYS A 23 -10.52 3.21 3.55
CA LYS A 23 -11.46 2.22 3.01
C LYS A 23 -11.81 1.10 3.99
N LYS A 24 -11.14 0.98 5.12
CA LYS A 24 -11.25 -0.17 6.05
C LYS A 24 -12.70 -0.56 6.33
N LEU A 25 -13.55 0.41 6.64
CA LEU A 25 -14.96 0.17 6.98
C LEU A 25 -15.92 0.50 5.84
N ASN A 26 -15.41 0.74 4.63
CA ASN A 26 -16.20 1.17 3.47
C ASN A 26 -16.46 0.05 2.46
N ALA A 27 -16.51 -1.22 2.89
CA ALA A 27 -16.63 -2.37 2.01
C ALA A 27 -17.88 -2.31 1.08
N ASN A 28 -18.95 -1.70 1.56
CA ASN A 28 -20.22 -1.54 0.82
C ASN A 28 -20.44 -0.11 0.28
N GLY A 29 -19.42 0.76 0.36
CA GLY A 29 -19.54 2.15 -0.10
C GLY A 29 -20.45 3.03 0.77
N GLU A 30 -20.66 2.66 2.04
CA GLU A 30 -21.60 3.36 2.94
C GLU A 30 -21.14 4.75 3.33
N PHE A 31 -19.83 4.99 3.42
CA PHE A 31 -19.27 6.23 3.94
C PHE A 31 -18.83 7.19 2.85
N PHE A 32 -18.39 6.69 1.71
CA PHE A 32 -18.00 7.48 0.56
C PHE A 32 -17.90 6.63 -0.71
N ASP A 33 -17.97 7.29 -1.85
CA ASP A 33 -17.77 6.66 -3.16
C ASP A 33 -16.27 6.58 -3.48
N GLU A 34 -15.73 5.35 -3.51
CA GLU A 34 -14.32 5.07 -3.84
C GLU A 34 -13.98 5.37 -5.30
N GLU A 35 -14.98 5.50 -6.16
CA GLU A 35 -14.82 5.88 -7.58
C GLU A 35 -14.92 7.40 -7.80
N SER A 36 -15.28 8.17 -6.78
CA SER A 36 -15.45 9.60 -6.92
C SER A 36 -14.18 10.33 -7.36
N PRO A 37 -14.28 11.33 -8.24
CA PRO A 37 -13.11 12.12 -8.66
C PRO A 37 -12.38 12.78 -7.50
N ARG A 38 -13.12 13.17 -6.46
CA ARG A 38 -12.54 13.78 -5.25
C ARG A 38 -11.64 12.81 -4.49
N TYR A 39 -12.09 11.57 -4.30
CA TYR A 39 -11.28 10.53 -3.66
C TYR A 39 -10.03 10.23 -4.48
N LYS A 40 -10.21 9.99 -5.79
CA LYS A 40 -9.12 9.66 -6.71
C LYS A 40 -8.07 10.78 -6.77
N ALA A 41 -8.48 12.03 -6.85
CA ALA A 41 -7.57 13.16 -6.85
C ALA A 41 -6.77 13.27 -5.54
N ALA A 42 -7.40 13.06 -4.39
CA ALA A 42 -6.73 13.09 -3.10
C ALA A 42 -5.72 11.93 -2.95
N ALA A 43 -6.09 10.73 -3.41
CA ALA A 43 -5.23 9.56 -3.40
C ALA A 43 -4.00 9.74 -4.31
N LEU A 44 -4.18 10.23 -5.53
CA LEU A 44 -3.09 10.53 -6.45
C LEU A 44 -2.13 11.59 -5.89
N LYS A 45 -2.65 12.63 -5.26
CA LYS A 45 -1.82 13.65 -4.61
C LYS A 45 -0.96 13.05 -3.49
N ALA A 46 -1.51 12.11 -2.72
CA ALA A 46 -0.75 11.41 -1.69
C ALA A 46 0.36 10.52 -2.28
N LEU A 47 0.08 9.79 -3.37
CA LEU A 47 1.10 9.01 -4.08
C LEU A 47 2.21 9.90 -4.66
N GLN A 48 1.86 11.03 -5.28
CA GLN A 48 2.83 11.97 -5.81
C GLN A 48 3.77 12.50 -4.73
N ALA A 49 3.24 12.83 -3.56
CA ALA A 49 4.02 13.26 -2.42
C ALA A 49 4.95 12.16 -1.90
N ALA A 50 4.47 10.92 -1.83
CA ALA A 50 5.28 9.75 -1.46
C ALA A 50 6.43 9.53 -2.46
N LYS A 51 6.14 9.61 -3.76
CA LYS A 51 7.14 9.46 -4.82
C LYS A 51 8.20 10.55 -4.76
N ALA A 52 7.81 11.79 -4.53
CA ALA A 52 8.74 12.92 -4.38
C ALA A 52 9.69 12.78 -3.17
N ASN A 53 9.32 11.97 -2.19
CA ASN A 53 10.13 11.68 -0.99
C ASN A 53 10.81 10.31 -1.04
N ASP A 54 10.83 9.64 -2.19
CA ASP A 54 11.44 8.31 -2.39
C ASP A 54 10.94 7.23 -1.42
N CYS A 55 9.69 7.33 -0.97
CA CYS A 55 9.10 6.32 -0.11
C CYS A 55 8.85 5.01 -0.87
N LEU A 56 9.02 3.88 -0.19
CA LEU A 56 8.41 2.63 -0.63
C LEU A 56 6.91 2.66 -0.32
N LEU A 57 6.09 2.04 -1.16
CA LEU A 57 4.69 1.82 -0.86
C LEU A 57 4.50 0.42 -0.29
N GLU A 58 3.90 0.33 0.89
CA GLU A 58 3.54 -0.95 1.49
C GLU A 58 2.35 -1.56 0.76
N VAL A 59 2.46 -2.85 0.42
CA VAL A 59 1.31 -3.71 0.08
C VAL A 59 0.99 -4.53 1.33
N ASN A 60 -0.10 -4.18 1.99
CA ASN A 60 -0.48 -4.67 3.31
C ASN A 60 -1.57 -5.73 3.20
N THR A 61 -1.29 -6.94 3.67
CA THR A 61 -2.23 -8.07 3.59
C THR A 61 -3.19 -8.17 4.77
N GLY A 62 -3.00 -7.36 5.80
CA GLY A 62 -3.77 -7.41 7.03
C GLY A 62 -5.27 -7.12 6.88
N SER A 63 -5.65 -6.31 5.88
CA SER A 63 -7.07 -6.03 5.60
C SER A 63 -7.86 -7.29 5.23
N VAL A 64 -7.24 -8.16 4.43
CA VAL A 64 -7.83 -9.43 3.99
C VAL A 64 -7.83 -10.44 5.14
N TYR A 65 -6.71 -10.56 5.86
CA TYR A 65 -6.63 -11.46 7.02
C TYR A 65 -7.70 -11.17 8.07
N ARG A 66 -7.92 -9.90 8.36
CA ARG A 66 -8.93 -9.47 9.36
C ARG A 66 -10.35 -9.38 8.82
N GLY A 67 -10.55 -9.70 7.54
CA GLY A 67 -11.88 -9.73 6.91
C GLY A 67 -12.52 -8.37 6.64
N TYR A 68 -11.76 -7.28 6.71
CA TYR A 68 -12.30 -5.95 6.42
C TYR A 68 -12.50 -5.68 4.94
N ARG A 69 -11.60 -6.22 4.11
CA ARG A 69 -11.60 -6.00 2.65
C ARG A 69 -11.32 -7.30 1.92
N LYS A 70 -11.71 -7.33 0.63
CA LYS A 70 -11.33 -8.40 -0.30
C LYS A 70 -9.97 -8.12 -0.94
N ASP A 71 -9.60 -6.84 -1.01
CA ASP A 71 -8.34 -6.38 -1.58
C ASP A 71 -7.36 -5.97 -0.47
N PHE A 72 -6.06 -6.05 -0.80
CA PHE A 72 -5.00 -5.53 0.02
C PHE A 72 -5.00 -3.99 0.05
N TYR A 73 -4.25 -3.38 0.94
CA TYR A 73 -3.93 -1.96 0.88
C TYR A 73 -2.57 -1.77 0.18
N PRO A 74 -2.46 -0.95 -0.87
CA PRO A 74 -3.56 -0.28 -1.55
C PRO A 74 -4.36 -1.22 -2.45
N GLY A 75 -5.58 -0.79 -2.82
CA GLY A 75 -6.38 -1.49 -3.82
C GLY A 75 -5.74 -1.44 -5.22
N PRO A 76 -6.25 -2.27 -6.17
CA PRO A 76 -5.62 -2.47 -7.48
C PRO A 76 -5.40 -1.19 -8.29
N TRP A 77 -6.35 -0.26 -8.25
CA TRP A 77 -6.22 1.00 -8.99
C TRP A 77 -5.05 1.84 -8.49
N LEU A 78 -4.93 2.06 -7.17
CA LEU A 78 -3.83 2.82 -6.58
C LEU A 78 -2.47 2.16 -6.80
N LEU A 79 -2.43 0.84 -6.72
CA LEU A 79 -1.22 0.07 -7.00
C LEU A 79 -0.77 0.25 -8.46
N GLY A 80 -1.71 0.25 -9.40
CA GLY A 80 -1.43 0.53 -10.82
C GLY A 80 -0.93 1.96 -11.05
N GLU A 81 -1.52 2.96 -10.39
CA GLU A 81 -1.05 4.34 -10.48
C GLU A 81 0.36 4.49 -9.90
N TRP A 82 0.67 3.81 -8.81
CA TRP A 82 2.01 3.80 -8.23
C TRP A 82 3.05 3.18 -9.18
N GLN A 83 2.68 2.10 -9.85
CA GLN A 83 3.53 1.47 -10.88
C GLN A 83 3.82 2.43 -12.04
N LYS A 84 2.81 3.15 -12.54
CA LYS A 84 2.98 4.16 -13.60
C LYS A 84 3.92 5.30 -13.19
N MET A 85 3.98 5.64 -11.91
CA MET A 85 4.90 6.64 -11.37
C MET A 85 6.34 6.12 -11.22
N GLY A 86 6.60 4.84 -11.50
CA GLY A 86 7.90 4.21 -11.28
C GLY A 86 8.23 3.99 -9.81
N GLY A 87 7.21 3.86 -8.95
CA GLY A 87 7.38 3.60 -7.52
C GLY A 87 7.83 2.18 -7.25
N LYS A 88 8.33 1.96 -6.04
CA LYS A 88 8.73 0.63 -5.54
C LYS A 88 7.81 0.20 -4.40
N VAL A 89 7.65 -1.11 -4.23
CA VAL A 89 6.74 -1.71 -3.25
C VAL A 89 7.46 -2.64 -2.30
N ILE A 90 6.89 -2.82 -1.12
CA ILE A 90 7.27 -3.81 -0.12
C ILE A 90 6.00 -4.51 0.37
N ILE A 91 6.05 -5.82 0.60
CA ILE A 91 4.92 -6.59 1.13
C ILE A 91 5.06 -6.66 2.64
N THR A 92 3.97 -6.38 3.35
CA THR A 92 3.87 -6.60 4.80
C THR A 92 2.52 -7.22 5.16
N SER A 93 2.46 -7.87 6.32
CA SER A 93 1.21 -8.42 6.85
C SER A 93 0.53 -7.53 7.88
N ASP A 94 1.21 -6.51 8.40
CA ASP A 94 0.69 -5.72 9.53
C ASP A 94 0.18 -6.66 10.63
N SER A 95 0.99 -7.68 10.94
CA SER A 95 0.60 -8.80 11.79
C SER A 95 0.42 -8.38 13.24
N HIS A 96 -0.67 -8.85 13.84
CA HIS A 96 -0.97 -8.68 15.26
C HIS A 96 -1.03 -10.03 16.00
N ASP A 97 -0.79 -11.13 15.30
CA ASP A 97 -0.72 -12.49 15.85
C ASP A 97 0.19 -13.40 15.02
N ILE A 98 0.59 -14.52 15.61
CA ILE A 98 1.56 -15.43 15.01
C ILE A 98 1.06 -16.07 13.70
N ASN A 99 -0.25 -16.23 13.53
CA ASN A 99 -0.82 -16.90 12.36
C ASN A 99 -0.86 -15.99 11.12
N SER A 100 -0.71 -14.69 11.30
CA SER A 100 -0.79 -13.71 10.22
C SER A 100 0.57 -13.20 9.73
N LEU A 101 1.68 -13.69 10.27
CA LEU A 101 3.04 -13.16 10.01
C LEU A 101 3.38 -13.08 8.52
N THR A 102 3.03 -14.09 7.73
CA THR A 102 3.27 -14.16 6.29
C THR A 102 1.98 -14.38 5.49
N PHE A 103 0.84 -14.10 6.09
CA PHE A 103 -0.45 -14.31 5.45
C PHE A 103 -0.57 -13.53 4.14
N GLY A 104 -0.97 -14.23 3.09
CA GLY A 104 -1.30 -13.63 1.80
C GLY A 104 -0.11 -13.10 1.01
N PHE A 105 1.12 -13.44 1.34
CA PHE A 105 2.31 -12.93 0.65
C PHE A 105 2.38 -13.39 -0.81
N ASP A 106 2.01 -14.63 -1.12
CA ASP A 106 1.98 -15.14 -2.50
C ASP A 106 0.89 -14.43 -3.32
N GLU A 107 -0.28 -14.22 -2.74
CA GLU A 107 -1.37 -13.49 -3.37
C GLU A 107 -1.03 -12.00 -3.56
N ALA A 108 -0.34 -11.39 -2.60
CA ALA A 108 0.15 -10.03 -2.71
C ALA A 108 1.19 -9.90 -3.84
N ALA A 109 2.13 -10.84 -3.93
CA ALA A 109 3.10 -10.89 -5.01
C ALA A 109 2.42 -11.03 -6.38
N ALA A 110 1.38 -11.86 -6.48
CA ALA A 110 0.59 -12.00 -7.70
C ALA A 110 -0.15 -10.70 -8.06
N ALA A 111 -0.73 -10.00 -7.09
CA ALA A 111 -1.40 -8.72 -7.30
C ALA A 111 -0.41 -7.63 -7.76
N ILE A 112 0.78 -7.59 -7.18
CA ILE A 112 1.86 -6.68 -7.55
C ILE A 112 2.32 -6.95 -8.98
N LYS A 113 2.52 -8.20 -9.33
CA LYS A 113 2.88 -8.62 -10.70
C LYS A 113 1.78 -8.26 -11.71
N ALA A 114 0.52 -8.48 -11.36
CA ALA A 114 -0.63 -8.10 -12.19
C ALA A 114 -0.71 -6.58 -12.43
N ALA A 115 -0.26 -5.77 -11.48
CA ALA A 115 -0.17 -4.31 -11.61
C ALA A 115 0.99 -3.83 -12.49
N GLY A 116 1.88 -4.74 -12.94
CA GLY A 116 2.98 -4.43 -13.85
C GLY A 116 4.36 -4.31 -13.19
N PHE A 117 4.50 -4.62 -11.91
CA PHE A 117 5.80 -4.68 -11.25
C PHE A 117 6.55 -5.98 -11.59
N THR A 118 7.86 -5.90 -11.67
CA THR A 118 8.75 -7.05 -11.89
C THR A 118 9.52 -7.45 -10.64
N SER A 119 9.50 -6.61 -9.61
CA SER A 119 10.24 -6.84 -8.37
C SER A 119 9.55 -6.21 -7.17
N VAL A 120 9.93 -6.64 -5.99
CA VAL A 120 9.58 -6.05 -4.70
C VAL A 120 10.84 -5.71 -3.92
N GLN A 121 10.71 -4.79 -2.96
CA GLN A 121 11.76 -4.55 -1.98
C GLN A 121 11.55 -5.43 -0.76
N VAL A 122 12.64 -5.90 -0.17
CA VAL A 122 12.65 -6.63 1.09
C VAL A 122 13.63 -5.95 2.05
N LEU A 123 13.28 -5.88 3.33
CA LEU A 123 14.17 -5.34 4.35
C LEU A 123 15.01 -6.47 4.93
N THR A 124 16.33 -6.34 4.82
CA THR A 124 17.31 -7.27 5.35
C THR A 124 18.21 -6.60 6.39
N GLY A 125 19.12 -7.34 6.97
CA GLY A 125 20.16 -6.78 7.85
C GLY A 125 21.08 -5.76 7.16
N SER A 126 21.13 -5.76 5.83
CA SER A 126 21.93 -4.82 5.01
C SER A 126 21.11 -3.66 4.42
N GLY A 127 19.83 -3.52 4.79
CA GLY A 127 18.93 -2.51 4.28
C GLY A 127 17.90 -3.07 3.31
N PHE A 128 17.37 -2.21 2.43
CA PHE A 128 16.41 -2.64 1.41
C PHE A 128 17.11 -3.27 0.21
N GLU A 129 16.67 -4.44 -0.16
CA GLU A 129 17.17 -5.20 -1.29
C GLU A 129 16.04 -5.49 -2.28
N THR A 130 16.39 -5.60 -3.57
CA THR A 130 15.42 -5.91 -4.63
C THR A 130 15.33 -7.42 -4.81
N GLN A 131 14.11 -7.95 -4.80
CA GLN A 131 13.78 -9.33 -5.12
C GLN A 131 12.89 -9.40 -6.35
N GLU A 132 13.31 -10.14 -7.38
CA GLU A 132 12.52 -10.38 -8.58
C GLU A 132 11.26 -11.22 -8.27
N LEU A 133 10.18 -10.93 -8.99
CA LEU A 133 8.89 -11.63 -8.87
C LEU A 133 8.76 -12.79 -9.84
#